data_8efe9367f143afdd8f10a5aff933a901
#
_entry.id   8efe9367f143afdd8f10a5aff933a901
#
_cell.length_a   1.000
_cell.length_b   1.000
_cell.length_c   1.000
_cell.angle_alpha   90.00
_cell.angle_beta   90.00
_cell.angle_gamma   90.00
#
_symmetry.space_group_name_H-M   'P 1'
#
loop_
_entity.id
_entity.type
_entity.pdbx_description
1 polymer ?
#
loop_
_entity_poly.entity_id
_entity_poly.type
_entity_poly.pdbx_seq_one_letter_code
_entity_poly.pdbx_strand_id
1 'polypeptide(L)'
;MKRKLLLALLMFSVTTALCACKGGTDKGDTPGDISSGTPAVGGEIVVGITQDLDSLDPHVAVAAGTDEVLFNIFEGLVKPDKDGNFVEAVAESYVISEDAMTYTFTLRENVKFHNSDVVTVDDVVYSVKRCAGLLDVQDPNVLVDSALSSAISEVTATDARTVVIKLKAANTELLPFLTCAIIPCDYDKQATAPVGTGPFKFVSYAPLESFVVEKNPDYYGTPAYLDKVTFKVYANSDAAFLELMAGKVHVFPYLTEEQAAQLSQKYTIEVGTMNLVQAMFLNNGKAPFDDVRVRQAFCHAVNRQEILDMLSGGRGTLINSGMTPGLASYYNDGLAGYEYSVEKAKQLLTDAGYANGLEITLTVPSNYQYHMDTAQVIVEQLKKVGVTAKIVPVEWATWLSDVYKGRDYQATVVGLDFNLAPSDVVKRYNSTASNNFMNYNNAEFDTTFAKALAAVDEQEKIAAYKDLQKFLYEDAASVYIQDPALLTAVSKELGGYTFYPVYVQDMALVYYKEK
;
A
#
# COMPACT_ATOMS: atom_id res chain seq x y z
N MET A 1 -4.07 -49.14 50.18
CA MET A 1 -5.28 -48.78 50.96
C MET A 1 -5.93 -47.59 50.24
N LYS A 2 -7.00 -47.85 49.47
CA LYS A 2 -8.42 -47.50 49.79
C LYS A 2 -8.59 -45.97 49.94
N ARG A 3 -9.40 -45.17 49.23
CA ARG A 3 -10.71 -45.36 48.51
C ARG A 3 -10.89 -44.03 47.74
N LYS A 4 -11.28 -43.93 46.46
CA LYS A 4 -12.62 -44.00 45.85
C LYS A 4 -13.64 -42.94 46.35
N LEU A 5 -14.20 -42.23 45.41
CA LEU A 5 -15.60 -41.86 45.06
C LEU A 5 -15.83 -40.37 45.00
N LEU A 6 -16.37 -39.82 43.99
CA LEU A 6 -17.55 -39.88 43.08
C LEU A 6 -18.35 -38.60 43.13
N LEU A 7 -18.66 -38.08 41.97
CA LEU A 7 -19.85 -37.36 41.47
C LEU A 7 -20.55 -36.30 42.32
N ALA A 8 -20.90 -35.15 41.75
CA ALA A 8 -22.27 -34.86 41.31
C ALA A 8 -22.40 -33.49 40.60
N LEU A 9 -23.10 -33.50 39.49
CA LEU A 9 -23.75 -32.37 38.78
C LEU A 9 -24.64 -31.56 39.74
N LEU A 10 -24.75 -30.25 39.52
CA LEU A 10 -26.04 -29.53 39.64
C LEU A 10 -26.00 -28.25 38.79
N MET A 11 -26.89 -28.21 37.79
CA MET A 11 -27.38 -26.98 37.14
C MET A 11 -28.16 -26.13 38.15
N PHE A 12 -27.98 -24.81 38.10
CA PHE A 12 -29.07 -23.90 38.52
C PHE A 12 -28.97 -22.62 37.68
N SER A 13 -29.96 -22.44 36.82
CA SER A 13 -30.32 -21.19 36.17
C SER A 13 -31.12 -20.32 37.11
N VAL A 14 -30.78 -19.06 37.27
CA VAL A 14 -31.69 -18.01 37.76
C VAL A 14 -31.48 -16.72 36.98
N THR A 15 -32.49 -16.31 36.27
CA THR A 15 -32.78 -14.99 35.71
C THR A 15 -33.23 -14.01 36.80
N THR A 16 -32.84 -12.74 36.72
CA THR A 16 -33.61 -11.48 36.92
C THR A 16 -32.67 -10.32 37.15
N ALA A 17 -32.65 -9.34 36.27
CA ALA A 17 -33.41 -8.12 36.08
C ALA A 17 -32.89 -6.88 36.84
N LEU A 18 -32.53 -5.90 36.00
CA LEU A 18 -32.60 -4.43 36.14
C LEU A 18 -32.11 -3.72 37.43
N CYS A 19 -31.12 -2.85 37.25
CA CYS A 19 -31.29 -1.44 37.63
C CYS A 19 -30.27 -0.54 36.88
N ALA A 20 -30.79 0.52 36.28
CA ALA A 20 -30.04 1.54 35.54
C ALA A 20 -29.40 2.55 36.50
N CYS A 21 -28.19 2.99 36.18
CA CYS A 21 -27.70 4.33 36.57
C CYS A 21 -26.81 4.90 35.47
N LYS A 22 -27.16 6.09 35.04
CA LYS A 22 -26.47 6.96 34.12
C LYS A 22 -25.08 7.38 34.63
N GLY A 23 -24.11 7.36 33.74
CA GLY A 23 -22.84 8.07 33.89
C GLY A 23 -22.18 8.11 32.55
N GLY A 24 -22.30 9.21 31.81
CA GLY A 24 -21.68 9.41 30.52
C GLY A 24 -20.16 9.63 30.67
N THR A 25 -19.41 8.95 29.88
CA THR A 25 -18.04 9.33 29.48
C THR A 25 -17.95 9.03 27.99
N ASP A 26 -17.74 10.10 27.21
CA ASP A 26 -17.36 10.02 25.80
C ASP A 26 -16.20 9.05 25.64
N LYS A 27 -16.41 8.02 24.85
CA LYS A 27 -15.35 7.19 24.26
C LYS A 27 -15.35 7.48 22.77
N GLY A 28 -14.19 7.92 22.30
CA GLY A 28 -13.91 8.12 20.88
C GLY A 28 -14.33 6.92 20.03
N ASP A 29 -14.86 7.22 18.88
CA ASP A 29 -15.30 6.27 17.87
C ASP A 29 -14.14 5.37 17.48
N THR A 30 -14.27 4.11 17.79
CA THR A 30 -13.50 3.02 17.18
C THR A 30 -13.96 2.88 15.72
N PRO A 31 -13.11 2.59 14.74
CA PRO A 31 -13.51 2.37 13.35
C PRO A 31 -14.64 1.33 13.27
N GLY A 32 -15.71 1.71 12.57
CA GLY A 32 -16.98 1.02 12.57
C GLY A 32 -16.89 -0.44 12.17
N ASP A 33 -17.51 -1.25 12.99
CA ASP A 33 -17.86 -2.64 12.68
C ASP A 33 -18.72 -2.65 11.41
N ILE A 34 -18.23 -3.29 10.33
CA ILE A 34 -18.92 -3.41 9.06
C ILE A 34 -20.26 -4.09 9.32
N SER A 35 -21.36 -3.40 9.08
CA SER A 35 -22.72 -3.95 9.28
C SER A 35 -22.87 -5.21 8.41
N SER A 36 -22.74 -6.37 9.04
CA SER A 36 -22.84 -7.70 8.44
C SER A 36 -24.31 -8.01 8.14
N GLY A 37 -24.79 -7.59 6.96
CA GLY A 37 -25.98 -8.19 6.38
C GLY A 37 -25.62 -9.57 5.83
N THR A 38 -26.57 -10.51 5.77
CA THR A 38 -26.36 -11.80 5.10
C THR A 38 -26.00 -11.55 3.63
N PRO A 39 -24.94 -12.19 3.09
CA PRO A 39 -24.58 -12.02 1.69
C PRO A 39 -25.61 -12.64 0.74
N ALA A 40 -26.14 -11.83 -0.18
CA ALA A 40 -26.89 -12.34 -1.33
C ALA A 40 -25.92 -12.70 -2.47
N VAL A 41 -26.17 -13.83 -3.13
CA VAL A 41 -25.41 -14.26 -4.31
C VAL A 41 -26.08 -13.71 -5.56
N GLY A 42 -25.26 -13.15 -6.47
CA GLY A 42 -25.70 -12.58 -7.73
C GLY A 42 -25.73 -11.06 -7.73
N GLY A 43 -26.12 -10.51 -8.87
CA GLY A 43 -26.20 -9.07 -9.09
C GLY A 43 -24.98 -8.50 -9.80
N GLU A 44 -25.16 -7.23 -10.23
CA GLU A 44 -24.15 -6.49 -10.99
C GLU A 44 -23.87 -5.16 -10.31
N ILE A 45 -22.62 -4.72 -10.30
CA ILE A 45 -22.23 -3.40 -9.79
C ILE A 45 -21.44 -2.59 -10.82
N VAL A 46 -21.43 -1.28 -10.62
CA VAL A 46 -20.55 -0.33 -11.32
C VAL A 46 -19.57 0.26 -10.34
N VAL A 47 -18.30 0.12 -10.63
CA VAL A 47 -17.18 0.75 -9.92
C VAL A 47 -16.68 1.91 -10.79
N GLY A 48 -16.62 3.11 -10.25
CA GLY A 48 -16.06 4.26 -10.97
C GLY A 48 -14.54 4.28 -10.85
N ILE A 49 -13.86 4.52 -11.96
CA ILE A 49 -12.42 4.77 -12.00
C ILE A 49 -12.12 6.03 -12.80
N THR A 50 -11.05 6.74 -12.50
CA THR A 50 -10.65 7.99 -13.17
C THR A 50 -9.43 7.86 -14.06
N GLN A 51 -8.88 6.65 -14.15
CA GLN A 51 -7.76 6.31 -15.01
C GLN A 51 -8.17 5.14 -15.91
N ASP A 52 -7.91 5.26 -17.21
CA ASP A 52 -8.10 4.14 -18.13
C ASP A 52 -6.94 3.14 -17.99
N LEU A 53 -7.18 1.89 -18.41
CA LEU A 53 -6.17 0.84 -18.36
C LEU A 53 -5.13 1.08 -19.46
N ASP A 54 -3.86 1.06 -19.09
CA ASP A 54 -2.74 1.22 -20.02
C ASP A 54 -2.37 -0.09 -20.73
N SER A 55 -2.72 -1.24 -20.16
CA SER A 55 -2.55 -2.57 -20.75
C SER A 55 -3.55 -3.57 -20.16
N LEU A 56 -3.94 -4.59 -20.94
CA LEU A 56 -4.63 -5.77 -20.42
C LEU A 56 -3.67 -6.94 -20.13
N ASP A 57 -2.44 -6.87 -20.64
CA ASP A 57 -1.37 -7.80 -20.25
C ASP A 57 -0.78 -7.34 -18.92
N PRO A 58 -0.89 -8.14 -17.84
CA PRO A 58 -0.48 -7.74 -16.50
C PRO A 58 1.03 -7.55 -16.36
N HIS A 59 1.82 -8.10 -17.29
CA HIS A 59 3.28 -7.93 -17.27
C HIS A 59 3.76 -6.74 -18.13
N VAL A 60 2.84 -6.05 -18.78
CA VAL A 60 3.08 -4.82 -19.57
C VAL A 60 2.48 -3.60 -18.87
N ALA A 61 1.46 -3.81 -18.06
CA ALA A 61 0.82 -2.76 -17.26
C ALA A 61 1.83 -2.04 -16.36
N VAL A 62 1.75 -0.71 -16.30
CA VAL A 62 2.63 0.15 -15.47
C VAL A 62 1.84 1.11 -14.58
N ALA A 63 0.56 1.28 -14.84
CA ALA A 63 -0.28 2.21 -14.11
C ALA A 63 -0.92 1.54 -12.90
N ALA A 64 -0.75 2.12 -11.71
CA ALA A 64 -1.35 1.59 -10.48
C ALA A 64 -2.87 1.38 -10.60
N GLY A 65 -3.60 2.28 -11.29
CA GLY A 65 -5.03 2.11 -11.54
C GLY A 65 -5.38 0.93 -12.43
N THR A 66 -4.45 0.48 -13.30
CA THR A 66 -4.61 -0.76 -14.07
C THR A 66 -4.47 -1.97 -13.16
N ASP A 67 -3.46 -2.00 -12.29
CA ASP A 67 -3.22 -3.09 -11.34
C ASP A 67 -4.40 -3.24 -10.36
N GLU A 68 -4.97 -2.11 -9.90
CA GLU A 68 -6.18 -2.11 -9.06
C GLU A 68 -7.33 -2.94 -9.66
N VAL A 69 -7.54 -2.81 -10.95
CA VAL A 69 -8.63 -3.48 -11.68
C VAL A 69 -8.28 -4.90 -12.06
N LEU A 70 -7.07 -5.13 -12.56
CA LEU A 70 -6.59 -6.43 -13.03
C LEU A 70 -6.43 -7.46 -11.90
N PHE A 71 -6.31 -7.03 -10.64
CA PHE A 71 -6.32 -7.89 -9.47
C PHE A 71 -7.52 -8.86 -9.44
N ASN A 72 -8.66 -8.48 -10.02
CA ASN A 72 -9.85 -9.31 -10.10
C ASN A 72 -9.73 -10.48 -11.09
N ILE A 73 -8.79 -10.40 -12.04
CA ILE A 73 -8.56 -11.40 -13.11
C ILE A 73 -7.34 -12.26 -12.85
N PHE A 74 -6.28 -11.66 -12.29
CA PHE A 74 -4.98 -12.30 -12.18
C PHE A 74 -4.60 -12.58 -10.73
N GLU A 75 -3.88 -13.68 -10.54
CA GLU A 75 -3.24 -14.04 -9.27
C GLU A 75 -1.81 -14.51 -9.52
N GLY A 76 -0.94 -14.31 -8.53
CA GLY A 76 0.43 -14.81 -8.50
C GLY A 76 0.55 -16.18 -7.83
N LEU A 77 1.76 -16.56 -7.47
CA LEU A 77 2.01 -17.69 -6.57
C LEU A 77 1.40 -17.45 -5.20
N VAL A 78 1.51 -16.22 -4.73
CA VAL A 78 0.89 -15.68 -3.51
C VAL A 78 0.12 -14.42 -3.87
N LYS A 79 -0.74 -13.95 -2.96
CA LYS A 79 -1.46 -12.67 -3.07
C LYS A 79 -1.51 -11.97 -1.72
N PRO A 80 -1.64 -10.63 -1.68
CA PRO A 80 -1.82 -9.91 -0.43
C PRO A 80 -3.21 -10.18 0.16
N ASP A 81 -3.30 -10.17 1.50
CA ASP A 81 -4.55 -10.07 2.23
C ASP A 81 -4.81 -8.62 2.68
N LYS A 82 -5.96 -8.38 3.31
CA LYS A 82 -6.36 -7.07 3.83
C LYS A 82 -5.45 -6.54 4.95
N ASP A 83 -4.70 -7.40 5.61
CA ASP A 83 -3.82 -7.07 6.71
C ASP A 83 -2.36 -6.89 6.26
N GLY A 84 -2.10 -7.01 4.93
CA GLY A 84 -0.78 -6.85 4.33
C GLY A 84 0.11 -8.09 4.39
N ASN A 85 -0.43 -9.24 4.78
CA ASN A 85 0.29 -10.50 4.70
C ASN A 85 0.15 -11.11 3.30
N PHE A 86 1.07 -12.03 2.97
CA PHE A 86 1.01 -12.78 1.72
C PHE A 86 0.45 -14.17 2.01
N VAL A 87 -0.69 -14.47 1.40
CA VAL A 87 -1.36 -15.77 1.48
C VAL A 87 -1.18 -16.54 0.18
N GLU A 88 -1.28 -17.87 0.28
CA GLU A 88 -1.14 -18.76 -0.86
C GLU A 88 -2.28 -18.53 -1.87
N ALA A 89 -1.90 -18.35 -3.15
CA ALA A 89 -2.81 -18.20 -4.28
C ALA A 89 -2.71 -19.41 -5.22
N VAL A 90 -2.04 -19.32 -6.36
CA VAL A 90 -1.81 -20.47 -7.26
C VAL A 90 -0.96 -21.54 -6.57
N ALA A 91 -0.04 -21.15 -5.69
CA ALA A 91 0.63 -22.10 -4.80
C ALA A 91 -0.31 -22.57 -3.68
N GLU A 92 -0.19 -23.84 -3.29
CA GLU A 92 -0.82 -24.42 -2.09
C GLU A 92 0.03 -24.17 -0.84
N SER A 93 1.35 -24.15 -1.02
CA SER A 93 2.32 -23.90 0.05
C SER A 93 3.66 -23.48 -0.52
N TYR A 94 4.49 -22.90 0.34
CA TYR A 94 5.88 -22.61 0.01
C TYR A 94 6.79 -22.85 1.21
N VAL A 95 8.08 -23.07 0.92
CA VAL A 95 9.16 -23.19 1.91
C VAL A 95 10.33 -22.32 1.48
N ILE A 96 10.88 -21.57 2.42
CA ILE A 96 12.14 -20.83 2.25
C ILE A 96 13.24 -21.67 2.92
N SER A 97 14.37 -21.88 2.22
CA SER A 97 15.50 -22.61 2.79
C SER A 97 16.13 -21.86 3.98
N GLU A 98 16.77 -22.58 4.89
CA GLU A 98 17.42 -22.01 6.09
C GLU A 98 18.47 -20.92 5.75
N ASP A 99 19.10 -21.02 4.59
CA ASP A 99 20.06 -20.03 4.09
C ASP A 99 19.41 -18.87 3.32
N ALA A 100 18.07 -18.85 3.22
CA ALA A 100 17.28 -17.89 2.48
C ALA A 100 17.69 -17.73 0.99
N MET A 101 18.30 -18.77 0.39
CA MET A 101 18.75 -18.78 -0.99
C MET A 101 17.77 -19.47 -1.96
N THR A 102 16.76 -20.16 -1.43
CA THR A 102 15.86 -20.97 -2.25
C THR A 102 14.43 -20.88 -1.74
N TYR A 103 13.50 -20.60 -2.65
CA TYR A 103 12.06 -20.68 -2.44
C TYR A 103 11.53 -21.90 -3.20
N THR A 104 10.82 -22.77 -2.51
CA THR A 104 10.17 -23.95 -3.12
C THR A 104 8.67 -23.82 -2.98
N PHE A 105 7.96 -23.75 -4.09
CA PHE A 105 6.50 -23.65 -4.15
C PHE A 105 5.89 -24.96 -4.60
N THR A 106 4.83 -25.41 -3.91
CA THR A 106 3.98 -26.51 -4.34
C THR A 106 2.69 -25.93 -4.92
N LEU A 107 2.37 -26.23 -6.17
CA LEU A 107 1.18 -25.72 -6.83
C LEU A 107 -0.07 -26.45 -6.34
N ARG A 108 -1.21 -25.75 -6.27
CA ARG A 108 -2.52 -26.36 -6.03
C ARG A 108 -2.88 -27.29 -7.17
N GLU A 109 -3.64 -28.32 -6.85
CA GLU A 109 -4.19 -29.22 -7.86
C GLU A 109 -5.41 -28.59 -8.55
N ASN A 110 -5.52 -28.79 -9.86
CA ASN A 110 -6.70 -28.43 -10.65
C ASN A 110 -7.04 -26.93 -10.66
N VAL A 111 -6.08 -26.04 -10.42
CA VAL A 111 -6.27 -24.62 -10.72
C VAL A 111 -6.44 -24.46 -12.22
N LYS A 112 -7.48 -23.73 -12.64
CA LYS A 112 -7.76 -23.48 -14.06
C LYS A 112 -7.59 -22.03 -14.41
N PHE A 113 -7.05 -21.78 -15.55
CA PHE A 113 -7.19 -20.51 -16.22
C PHE A 113 -8.63 -20.26 -16.69
N HIS A 114 -8.96 -19.02 -17.01
CA HIS A 114 -10.30 -18.64 -17.50
C HIS A 114 -10.71 -19.30 -18.81
N ASN A 115 -9.74 -19.76 -19.61
CA ASN A 115 -9.96 -20.56 -20.83
C ASN A 115 -10.17 -22.05 -20.56
N SER A 116 -10.22 -22.48 -19.28
CA SER A 116 -10.38 -23.83 -18.76
C SER A 116 -9.14 -24.73 -18.83
N ASP A 117 -8.00 -24.24 -19.31
CA ASP A 117 -6.74 -24.96 -19.24
C ASP A 117 -6.25 -25.04 -17.80
N VAL A 118 -5.65 -26.17 -17.44
CA VAL A 118 -5.10 -26.36 -16.08
C VAL A 118 -3.74 -25.67 -15.99
N VAL A 119 -3.53 -24.91 -14.92
CA VAL A 119 -2.23 -24.29 -14.64
C VAL A 119 -1.17 -25.36 -14.44
N THR A 120 -0.05 -25.21 -15.12
CA THR A 120 1.11 -26.11 -15.05
C THR A 120 2.32 -25.43 -14.43
N VAL A 121 3.32 -26.21 -14.07
CA VAL A 121 4.62 -25.66 -13.62
C VAL A 121 5.33 -24.85 -14.73
N ASP A 122 5.09 -25.18 -15.99
CA ASP A 122 5.67 -24.46 -17.13
C ASP A 122 5.09 -23.04 -17.23
N ASP A 123 3.79 -22.85 -16.96
CA ASP A 123 3.15 -21.54 -16.91
C ASP A 123 3.75 -20.67 -15.80
N VAL A 124 3.97 -21.26 -14.63
CA VAL A 124 4.58 -20.55 -13.49
C VAL A 124 6.03 -20.19 -13.79
N VAL A 125 6.83 -21.13 -14.30
CA VAL A 125 8.22 -20.88 -14.68
C VAL A 125 8.30 -19.78 -15.74
N TYR A 126 7.42 -19.84 -16.75
CA TYR A 126 7.32 -18.82 -17.79
C TYR A 126 6.99 -17.45 -17.21
N SER A 127 5.93 -17.36 -16.40
CA SER A 127 5.46 -16.09 -15.84
C SER A 127 6.49 -15.41 -14.95
N VAL A 128 7.09 -16.17 -14.03
CA VAL A 128 8.14 -15.63 -13.14
C VAL A 128 9.38 -15.22 -13.93
N LYS A 129 9.82 -16.03 -14.90
CA LYS A 129 10.95 -15.67 -15.77
C LYS A 129 10.65 -14.44 -16.63
N ARG A 130 9.42 -14.31 -17.14
CA ARG A 130 9.00 -13.15 -17.93
C ARG A 130 9.06 -11.87 -17.10
N CYS A 131 8.52 -11.86 -15.88
CA CYS A 131 8.60 -10.72 -14.96
C CYS A 131 10.03 -10.42 -14.51
N ALA A 132 10.87 -11.44 -14.31
CA ALA A 132 12.28 -11.27 -13.90
C ALA A 132 13.23 -10.93 -15.04
N GLY A 133 12.78 -10.90 -16.30
CA GLY A 133 13.64 -10.68 -17.47
C GLY A 133 14.61 -11.83 -17.73
N LEU A 134 14.23 -13.06 -17.43
CA LEU A 134 15.07 -14.26 -17.53
C LEU A 134 14.67 -15.20 -18.68
N LEU A 135 13.77 -14.77 -19.58
CA LEU A 135 13.47 -15.50 -20.79
C LEU A 135 14.59 -15.32 -21.83
N ASP A 136 14.87 -16.36 -22.62
CA ASP A 136 15.85 -16.32 -23.72
C ASP A 136 15.46 -15.26 -24.76
N VAL A 137 14.16 -15.11 -25.02
CA VAL A 137 13.59 -14.07 -25.86
C VAL A 137 12.57 -13.29 -25.02
N GLN A 138 12.94 -12.10 -24.62
CA GLN A 138 12.07 -11.21 -23.82
C GLN A 138 11.29 -10.28 -24.75
N ASP A 139 9.97 -10.15 -24.50
CA ASP A 139 9.16 -9.10 -25.11
C ASP A 139 9.63 -7.73 -24.59
N PRO A 140 10.05 -6.80 -25.47
CA PRO A 140 10.57 -5.51 -25.05
C PRO A 140 9.53 -4.60 -24.37
N ASN A 141 8.23 -4.91 -24.46
CA ASN A 141 7.16 -4.16 -23.82
C ASN A 141 6.92 -4.61 -22.37
N VAL A 142 7.44 -5.77 -21.97
CA VAL A 142 7.29 -6.28 -20.61
C VAL A 142 8.06 -5.40 -19.63
N LEU A 143 7.37 -4.99 -18.58
CA LEU A 143 7.99 -4.32 -17.44
C LEU A 143 8.75 -5.34 -16.59
N VAL A 144 10.06 -5.39 -16.78
CA VAL A 144 10.93 -6.25 -15.95
C VAL A 144 10.97 -5.70 -14.53
N ASP A 145 10.51 -6.49 -13.57
CA ASP A 145 10.59 -6.16 -12.15
C ASP A 145 12.04 -6.18 -11.68
N SER A 146 12.53 -5.04 -11.22
CA SER A 146 13.92 -4.88 -10.80
C SER A 146 14.27 -5.69 -9.55
N ALA A 147 13.30 -5.94 -8.64
CA ALA A 147 13.52 -6.74 -7.45
C ALA A 147 13.66 -8.23 -7.83
N LEU A 148 12.75 -8.76 -8.66
CA LEU A 148 12.87 -10.12 -9.19
C LEU A 148 14.14 -10.29 -10.02
N SER A 149 14.41 -9.39 -10.95
CA SER A 149 15.57 -9.43 -11.84
C SER A 149 16.89 -9.39 -11.07
N SER A 150 16.99 -8.59 -10.02
CA SER A 150 18.20 -8.50 -9.21
C SER A 150 18.37 -9.70 -8.27
N ALA A 151 17.27 -10.27 -7.76
CA ALA A 151 17.30 -11.31 -6.76
C ALA A 151 17.42 -12.72 -7.36
N ILE A 152 16.68 -13.02 -8.44
CA ILE A 152 16.55 -14.40 -8.96
C ILE A 152 17.75 -14.77 -9.84
N SER A 153 18.33 -15.94 -9.56
CA SER A 153 19.36 -16.56 -10.41
C SER A 153 18.79 -17.63 -11.34
N GLU A 154 17.77 -18.38 -10.88
CA GLU A 154 17.20 -19.50 -11.62
C GLU A 154 15.75 -19.76 -11.19
N VAL A 155 14.90 -20.13 -12.15
CA VAL A 155 13.53 -20.64 -11.91
C VAL A 155 13.37 -21.95 -12.67
N THR A 156 13.04 -23.03 -11.96
CA THR A 156 12.94 -24.39 -12.53
C THR A 156 11.77 -25.15 -11.93
N ALA A 157 11.21 -26.07 -12.69
CA ALA A 157 10.31 -27.11 -12.20
C ALA A 157 11.10 -28.37 -11.86
N THR A 158 10.81 -29.00 -10.72
CA THR A 158 11.45 -30.27 -10.31
C THR A 158 10.55 -31.46 -10.49
N ASP A 159 9.25 -31.25 -10.51
CA ASP A 159 8.21 -32.26 -10.81
C ASP A 159 6.95 -31.52 -11.32
N ALA A 160 5.84 -32.24 -11.47
CA ALA A 160 4.60 -31.72 -12.05
C ALA A 160 3.90 -30.63 -11.20
N ARG A 161 4.32 -30.41 -9.95
CA ARG A 161 3.68 -29.46 -9.02
C ARG A 161 4.69 -28.58 -8.28
N THR A 162 5.97 -28.83 -8.42
CA THR A 162 7.00 -28.13 -7.63
C THR A 162 7.83 -27.19 -8.49
N VAL A 163 7.81 -25.92 -8.14
CA VAL A 163 8.64 -24.87 -8.74
C VAL A 163 9.66 -24.39 -7.71
N VAL A 164 10.92 -24.31 -8.13
CA VAL A 164 12.05 -23.89 -7.32
C VAL A 164 12.63 -22.59 -7.90
N ILE A 165 12.71 -21.57 -7.04
CA ILE A 165 13.31 -20.27 -7.35
C ILE A 165 14.59 -20.15 -6.52
N LYS A 166 15.75 -20.06 -7.19
CA LYS A 166 17.05 -19.84 -6.54
C LYS A 166 17.46 -18.37 -6.64
N LEU A 167 18.05 -17.87 -5.59
CA LEU A 167 18.46 -16.49 -5.48
C LEU A 167 19.96 -16.30 -5.68
N LYS A 168 20.37 -15.08 -6.03
CA LYS A 168 21.78 -14.66 -6.14
C LYS A 168 22.41 -14.37 -4.78
N ALA A 169 21.59 -14.00 -3.80
CA ALA A 169 21.97 -13.72 -2.42
C ALA A 169 20.79 -14.05 -1.48
N ALA A 170 21.07 -14.28 -0.20
CA ALA A 170 20.05 -14.53 0.81
C ALA A 170 19.04 -13.39 0.85
N ASN A 171 17.75 -13.73 0.74
CA ASN A 171 16.64 -12.79 0.77
C ASN A 171 15.37 -13.51 1.22
N THR A 172 14.74 -13.03 2.29
CA THR A 172 13.47 -13.54 2.82
C THR A 172 12.27 -12.67 2.43
N GLU A 173 12.47 -11.64 1.60
CA GLU A 173 11.45 -10.65 1.23
C GLU A 173 11.09 -10.71 -0.26
N LEU A 174 11.11 -11.89 -0.85
CA LEU A 174 10.76 -12.05 -2.27
C LEU A 174 9.24 -12.19 -2.50
N LEU A 175 8.47 -12.63 -1.50
CA LEU A 175 7.03 -12.89 -1.62
C LEU A 175 6.21 -11.73 -2.18
N PRO A 176 6.43 -10.46 -1.77
CA PRO A 176 5.73 -9.31 -2.33
C PRO A 176 5.80 -9.21 -3.86
N PHE A 177 6.89 -9.64 -4.43
CA PHE A 177 7.15 -9.61 -5.88
C PHE A 177 6.68 -10.87 -6.61
N LEU A 178 6.37 -11.95 -5.88
CA LEU A 178 5.79 -13.20 -6.42
C LEU A 178 4.26 -13.16 -6.47
N THR A 179 3.68 -11.98 -6.27
CA THR A 179 2.30 -11.64 -6.65
C THR A 179 2.15 -11.40 -8.14
N CYS A 180 3.25 -11.39 -8.92
CA CYS A 180 3.23 -11.26 -10.37
C CYS A 180 2.29 -12.32 -10.97
N ALA A 181 1.44 -11.91 -11.91
CA ALA A 181 0.38 -12.72 -12.48
C ALA A 181 0.91 -14.02 -13.11
N ILE A 182 0.29 -15.16 -12.80
CA ILE A 182 0.54 -16.40 -13.52
C ILE A 182 -0.36 -16.40 -14.76
N ILE A 183 0.26 -16.50 -15.94
CA ILE A 183 -0.42 -16.50 -17.24
C ILE A 183 -0.02 -17.74 -18.05
N PRO A 184 -0.88 -18.21 -18.99
CA PRO A 184 -0.56 -19.36 -19.82
C PRO A 184 0.65 -19.07 -20.73
N CYS A 185 1.61 -19.96 -20.75
CA CYS A 185 2.88 -19.80 -21.47
C CYS A 185 2.75 -19.88 -23.01
N ASP A 186 1.68 -20.46 -23.51
CA ASP A 186 1.36 -20.64 -24.93
C ASP A 186 0.24 -19.72 -25.44
N TYR A 187 -0.13 -18.67 -24.66
CA TYR A 187 -1.22 -17.75 -24.96
C TYR A 187 -0.70 -16.35 -25.32
N ASP A 188 -0.96 -15.91 -26.55
CA ASP A 188 -0.43 -14.66 -27.12
C ASP A 188 -1.41 -13.49 -27.16
N LYS A 189 -2.62 -13.63 -26.54
CA LYS A 189 -3.68 -12.61 -26.62
C LYS A 189 -3.93 -11.86 -25.32
N GLN A 190 -2.99 -11.89 -24.37
CA GLN A 190 -3.15 -11.22 -23.07
C GLN A 190 -3.51 -9.73 -23.22
N ALA A 191 -2.95 -9.03 -24.21
CA ALA A 191 -3.20 -7.62 -24.46
C ALA A 191 -4.62 -7.31 -24.97
N THR A 192 -5.40 -8.32 -25.44
CA THR A 192 -6.73 -8.08 -26.04
C THR A 192 -7.84 -8.94 -25.47
N ALA A 193 -7.52 -10.08 -24.93
CA ALA A 193 -8.44 -11.03 -24.32
C ALA A 193 -7.73 -11.70 -23.11
N PRO A 194 -7.54 -10.98 -22.01
CA PRO A 194 -6.71 -11.43 -20.88
C PRO A 194 -7.29 -12.70 -20.25
N VAL A 195 -6.39 -13.64 -19.93
CA VAL A 195 -6.68 -14.93 -19.32
C VAL A 195 -5.82 -15.10 -18.08
N GLY A 196 -6.45 -15.13 -16.91
CA GLY A 196 -5.83 -15.32 -15.61
C GLY A 196 -6.49 -16.46 -14.82
N THR A 197 -6.27 -16.51 -13.53
CA THR A 197 -6.79 -17.53 -12.59
C THR A 197 -7.78 -16.96 -11.59
N GLY A 198 -8.03 -15.66 -11.60
CA GLY A 198 -8.76 -14.91 -10.59
C GLY A 198 -10.26 -15.22 -10.48
N PRO A 199 -10.93 -14.60 -9.49
CA PRO A 199 -12.35 -14.81 -9.18
C PRO A 199 -13.31 -14.28 -10.24
N PHE A 200 -12.85 -13.40 -11.12
CA PHE A 200 -13.60 -12.89 -12.27
C PHE A 200 -12.86 -13.13 -13.57
N LYS A 201 -13.63 -13.24 -14.66
CA LYS A 201 -13.15 -13.41 -16.04
C LYS A 201 -13.42 -12.17 -16.85
N PHE A 202 -12.55 -11.86 -17.80
CA PHE A 202 -12.71 -10.81 -18.78
C PHE A 202 -13.94 -11.04 -19.68
N VAL A 203 -14.71 -9.96 -19.89
CA VAL A 203 -15.84 -9.93 -20.82
C VAL A 203 -15.55 -8.97 -21.97
N SER A 204 -15.24 -7.73 -21.66
CA SER A 204 -14.99 -6.69 -22.67
C SER A 204 -14.21 -5.51 -22.11
N TYR A 205 -13.51 -4.84 -23.01
CA TYR A 205 -12.87 -3.56 -22.75
C TYR A 205 -13.19 -2.58 -23.87
N ALA A 206 -13.72 -1.43 -23.51
CA ALA A 206 -13.93 -0.28 -24.37
C ALA A 206 -13.06 0.87 -23.84
N PRO A 207 -11.97 1.24 -24.53
CA PRO A 207 -11.05 2.29 -24.08
C PRO A 207 -11.77 3.60 -23.75
N LEU A 208 -11.40 4.22 -22.63
CA LEU A 208 -11.98 5.44 -22.07
C LEU A 208 -13.47 5.33 -21.69
N GLU A 209 -14.05 4.13 -21.73
CA GLU A 209 -15.45 3.90 -21.39
C GLU A 209 -15.60 2.91 -20.24
N SER A 210 -15.16 1.64 -20.44
CA SER A 210 -15.39 0.61 -19.44
C SER A 210 -14.54 -0.65 -19.64
N PHE A 211 -14.26 -1.30 -18.51
CA PHE A 211 -13.72 -2.66 -18.43
C PHE A 211 -14.73 -3.54 -17.67
N VAL A 212 -15.14 -4.65 -18.28
CA VAL A 212 -16.22 -5.51 -17.77
C VAL A 212 -15.69 -6.90 -17.46
N VAL A 213 -16.01 -7.39 -16.28
CA VAL A 213 -15.67 -8.74 -15.84
C VAL A 213 -16.92 -9.47 -15.33
N GLU A 214 -16.96 -10.77 -15.48
CA GLU A 214 -17.99 -11.67 -14.95
C GLU A 214 -17.41 -12.70 -13.99
N LYS A 215 -18.24 -13.24 -13.11
CA LYS A 215 -17.89 -14.27 -12.16
C LYS A 215 -17.21 -15.48 -12.85
N ASN A 216 -16.10 -15.93 -12.28
CA ASN A 216 -15.46 -17.19 -12.65
C ASN A 216 -16.10 -18.36 -11.87
N PRO A 217 -16.92 -19.22 -12.49
CA PRO A 217 -17.57 -20.33 -11.80
C PRO A 217 -16.59 -21.47 -11.45
N ASP A 218 -15.43 -21.53 -12.12
CA ASP A 218 -14.38 -22.53 -11.89
C ASP A 218 -13.28 -22.01 -10.95
N TYR A 219 -13.49 -20.89 -10.27
CA TYR A 219 -12.50 -20.34 -9.34
C TYR A 219 -12.21 -21.33 -8.21
N TYR A 220 -10.93 -21.62 -7.98
CA TYR A 220 -10.48 -22.60 -6.98
C TYR A 220 -10.63 -22.12 -5.52
N GLY A 221 -10.71 -20.80 -5.30
CA GLY A 221 -10.90 -20.20 -3.98
C GLY A 221 -12.37 -19.98 -3.64
N THR A 222 -12.66 -19.00 -2.78
CA THR A 222 -14.04 -18.59 -2.48
C THR A 222 -14.66 -17.93 -3.69
N PRO A 223 -15.75 -18.47 -4.27
CA PRO A 223 -16.40 -17.88 -5.43
C PRO A 223 -16.89 -16.46 -5.14
N ALA A 224 -16.74 -15.55 -6.11
CA ALA A 224 -17.28 -14.20 -6.02
C ALA A 224 -18.81 -14.24 -5.79
N TYR A 225 -19.32 -13.29 -5.02
CA TYR A 225 -20.77 -13.17 -4.80
C TYR A 225 -21.47 -12.55 -6.02
N LEU A 226 -20.88 -11.52 -6.61
CA LEU A 226 -21.43 -10.79 -7.75
C LEU A 226 -21.32 -11.58 -9.05
N ASP A 227 -22.31 -11.43 -9.93
CA ASP A 227 -22.28 -12.04 -11.28
C ASP A 227 -21.40 -11.23 -12.23
N LYS A 228 -21.41 -9.89 -12.10
CA LYS A 228 -20.69 -9.00 -13.00
C LYS A 228 -20.23 -7.71 -12.31
N VAL A 229 -19.07 -7.24 -12.69
CA VAL A 229 -18.53 -5.93 -12.30
C VAL A 229 -18.19 -5.13 -13.56
N THR A 230 -18.64 -3.88 -13.60
CA THR A 230 -18.28 -2.92 -14.63
C THR A 230 -17.42 -1.82 -14.01
N PHE A 231 -16.16 -1.76 -14.36
CA PHE A 231 -15.28 -0.64 -14.05
C PHE A 231 -15.51 0.43 -15.11
N LYS A 232 -16.16 1.52 -14.75
CA LYS A 232 -16.51 2.60 -15.68
C LYS A 232 -15.51 3.74 -15.56
N VAL A 233 -14.91 4.10 -16.68
CA VAL A 233 -13.91 5.17 -16.76
C VAL A 233 -14.61 6.53 -16.82
N TYR A 234 -14.16 7.45 -15.97
CA TYR A 234 -14.60 8.84 -15.95
C TYR A 234 -13.43 9.78 -16.22
N ALA A 235 -13.69 10.86 -16.95
CA ALA A 235 -12.66 11.83 -17.31
C ALA A 235 -12.00 12.51 -16.09
N ASN A 236 -12.71 12.59 -14.97
CA ASN A 236 -12.23 13.13 -13.69
C ASN A 236 -13.18 12.75 -12.55
N SER A 237 -12.77 13.01 -11.31
CA SER A 237 -13.54 12.71 -10.10
C SER A 237 -14.90 13.44 -10.05
N ASP A 238 -15.02 14.65 -10.59
CA ASP A 238 -16.28 15.39 -10.57
C ASP A 238 -17.33 14.74 -11.46
N ALA A 239 -16.93 14.21 -12.63
CA ALA A 239 -17.84 13.46 -13.51
C ALA A 239 -18.31 12.16 -12.82
N ALA A 240 -17.42 11.44 -12.14
CA ALA A 240 -17.78 10.26 -11.37
C ALA A 240 -18.71 10.60 -10.19
N PHE A 241 -18.44 11.70 -9.49
CA PHE A 241 -19.23 12.19 -8.37
C PHE A 241 -20.68 12.53 -8.78
N LEU A 242 -20.90 13.14 -9.94
CA LEU A 242 -22.24 13.39 -10.46
C LEU A 242 -23.03 12.08 -10.71
N GLU A 243 -22.38 11.06 -11.21
CA GLU A 243 -23.01 9.74 -11.43
C GLU A 243 -23.26 9.00 -10.10
N LEU A 244 -22.39 9.17 -9.09
CA LEU A 244 -22.64 8.74 -7.71
C LEU A 244 -23.90 9.40 -7.14
N MET A 245 -24.01 10.71 -7.23
CA MET A 245 -25.19 11.45 -6.78
C MET A 245 -26.48 10.96 -7.47
N ALA A 246 -26.37 10.57 -8.74
CA ALA A 246 -27.46 9.97 -9.51
C ALA A 246 -27.76 8.50 -9.13
N GLY A 247 -26.92 7.85 -8.30
CA GLY A 247 -27.07 6.45 -7.90
C GLY A 247 -26.73 5.43 -9.00
N LYS A 248 -25.91 5.80 -9.98
CA LYS A 248 -25.51 4.94 -11.09
C LYS A 248 -24.17 4.24 -10.88
N VAL A 249 -23.39 4.69 -9.90
CA VAL A 249 -22.12 4.10 -9.47
C VAL A 249 -22.30 3.54 -8.07
N HIS A 250 -21.81 2.35 -7.82
CA HIS A 250 -21.99 1.65 -6.56
C HIS A 250 -20.79 1.78 -5.63
N VAL A 251 -19.58 1.83 -6.21
CA VAL A 251 -18.30 2.02 -5.52
C VAL A 251 -17.48 3.06 -6.25
N PHE A 252 -16.92 4.02 -5.52
CA PHE A 252 -15.99 5.00 -6.07
C PHE A 252 -14.91 5.37 -5.04
N PRO A 253 -13.63 5.04 -5.30
CA PRO A 253 -12.51 5.45 -4.47
C PRO A 253 -12.09 6.90 -4.73
N TYR A 254 -11.16 7.42 -3.91
CA TYR A 254 -10.51 8.72 -4.07
C TYR A 254 -11.43 9.93 -3.98
N LEU A 255 -12.42 9.88 -3.09
CA LEU A 255 -13.26 11.05 -2.78
C LEU A 255 -12.47 12.13 -2.06
N THR A 256 -12.82 13.40 -2.35
CA THR A 256 -12.46 14.50 -1.46
C THR A 256 -13.35 14.51 -0.21
N GLU A 257 -12.91 15.19 0.85
CA GLU A 257 -13.73 15.39 2.06
C GLU A 257 -15.07 16.07 1.75
N GLU A 258 -15.08 17.06 0.86
CA GLU A 258 -16.27 17.79 0.45
C GLU A 258 -17.25 16.89 -0.30
N GLN A 259 -16.76 16.02 -1.18
CA GLN A 259 -17.57 15.03 -1.90
C GLN A 259 -18.14 13.98 -0.93
N ALA A 260 -17.31 13.47 -0.03
CA ALA A 260 -17.73 12.49 0.97
C ALA A 260 -18.86 13.02 1.88
N ALA A 261 -18.75 14.28 2.33
CA ALA A 261 -19.77 14.92 3.18
C ALA A 261 -21.16 14.98 2.50
N GLN A 262 -21.21 15.07 1.18
CA GLN A 262 -22.46 15.17 0.42
C GLN A 262 -23.14 13.82 0.16
N LEU A 263 -22.40 12.69 0.32
CA LEU A 263 -22.88 11.35 -0.06
C LEU A 263 -23.52 10.54 1.06
N SER A 264 -23.50 11.01 2.30
CA SER A 264 -23.82 10.26 3.53
C SER A 264 -25.19 9.59 3.59
N GLN A 265 -26.15 9.97 2.76
CA GLN A 265 -27.50 9.37 2.79
C GLN A 265 -27.58 8.03 2.04
N LYS A 266 -26.96 7.90 0.86
CA LYS A 266 -27.03 6.71 0.00
C LYS A 266 -25.81 5.81 0.10
N TYR A 267 -24.70 6.35 0.56
CA TYR A 267 -23.41 5.68 0.60
C TYR A 267 -22.86 5.61 2.02
N THR A 268 -22.16 4.56 2.31
CA THR A 268 -21.20 4.51 3.41
C THR A 268 -19.91 5.10 2.88
N ILE A 269 -19.27 5.98 3.63
CA ILE A 269 -17.92 6.46 3.33
C ILE A 269 -16.96 5.59 4.11
N GLU A 270 -16.35 4.66 3.41
CA GLU A 270 -15.31 3.81 3.97
C GLU A 270 -14.00 4.58 3.99
N VAL A 271 -13.22 4.41 5.06
CA VAL A 271 -11.96 5.11 5.28
C VAL A 271 -10.85 4.08 5.36
N GLY A 272 -9.96 4.08 4.38
CA GLY A 272 -8.77 3.24 4.34
C GLY A 272 -7.49 4.05 4.47
N THR A 273 -6.35 3.38 4.39
CA THR A 273 -5.01 3.97 4.31
C THR A 273 -4.48 3.87 2.88
N MET A 274 -3.64 4.80 2.47
CA MET A 274 -3.04 4.79 1.13
C MET A 274 -1.72 4.00 1.09
N ASN A 275 -1.19 3.60 2.25
CA ASN A 275 0.18 3.08 2.37
C ASN A 275 1.21 4.03 1.73
N LEU A 276 1.07 5.32 2.03
CA LEU A 276 1.85 6.40 1.43
C LEU A 276 2.55 7.21 2.50
N VAL A 277 3.87 7.31 2.43
CA VAL A 277 4.66 8.20 3.28
C VAL A 277 4.64 9.60 2.70
N GLN A 278 3.75 10.47 3.18
CA GLN A 278 3.84 11.90 2.91
C GLN A 278 4.82 12.55 3.88
N ALA A 279 5.81 13.24 3.35
CA ALA A 279 6.82 13.93 4.15
C ALA A 279 7.32 15.22 3.48
N MET A 280 7.88 16.11 4.29
CA MET A 280 8.82 17.09 3.81
C MET A 280 10.21 16.42 3.86
N PHE A 281 10.65 15.88 2.71
CA PHE A 281 11.96 15.27 2.57
C PHE A 281 13.05 16.33 2.55
N LEU A 282 14.08 16.14 3.39
CA LEU A 282 15.19 17.05 3.59
C LEU A 282 16.44 16.50 2.89
N ASN A 283 17.18 17.34 2.18
CA ASN A 283 18.44 16.93 1.59
C ASN A 283 19.55 16.97 2.66
N ASN A 284 19.83 15.85 3.30
CA ASN A 284 20.76 15.74 4.43
C ASN A 284 22.23 16.01 4.03
N GLY A 285 22.54 16.05 2.74
CA GLY A 285 23.88 16.39 2.22
C GLY A 285 24.02 17.85 1.80
N LYS A 286 23.00 18.72 2.00
CA LYS A 286 22.99 20.11 1.53
C LYS A 286 22.58 21.08 2.64
N ALA A 287 23.37 22.13 2.82
CA ALA A 287 23.00 23.19 3.78
C ALA A 287 21.59 23.78 3.48
N PRO A 288 20.80 24.06 4.52
CA PRO A 288 21.13 23.99 5.93
C PRO A 288 20.81 22.63 6.58
N PHE A 289 20.35 21.63 5.80
CA PHE A 289 19.87 20.33 6.29
C PHE A 289 20.98 19.30 6.53
N ASP A 290 22.23 19.63 6.27
CA ASP A 290 23.40 18.86 6.70
C ASP A 290 23.64 18.93 8.22
N ASP A 291 23.01 19.90 8.92
CA ASP A 291 23.01 19.99 10.38
C ASP A 291 21.74 19.34 10.96
N VAL A 292 21.92 18.30 11.79
CA VAL A 292 20.82 17.59 12.46
C VAL A 292 19.95 18.49 13.32
N ARG A 293 20.53 19.53 13.95
CA ARG A 293 19.78 20.50 14.78
C ARG A 293 18.77 21.28 13.94
N VAL A 294 19.12 21.63 12.70
CA VAL A 294 18.18 22.27 11.76
C VAL A 294 17.07 21.31 11.39
N ARG A 295 17.38 20.04 11.07
CA ARG A 295 16.36 19.05 10.75
C ARG A 295 15.40 18.82 11.92
N GLN A 296 15.92 18.68 13.14
CA GLN A 296 15.10 18.57 14.35
C GLN A 296 14.25 19.82 14.60
N ALA A 297 14.78 21.01 14.32
CA ALA A 297 14.02 22.27 14.42
C ALA A 297 12.80 22.24 13.48
N PHE A 298 12.96 21.76 12.24
CA PHE A 298 11.86 21.62 11.30
C PHE A 298 10.84 20.58 11.76
N CYS A 299 11.26 19.46 12.33
CA CYS A 299 10.34 18.49 12.92
C CYS A 299 9.50 19.08 14.07
N HIS A 300 10.07 19.99 14.88
CA HIS A 300 9.33 20.70 15.93
C HIS A 300 8.52 21.90 15.40
N ALA A 301 8.89 22.48 14.25
CA ALA A 301 8.21 23.63 13.68
C ALA A 301 6.94 23.28 12.91
N VAL A 302 6.85 22.03 12.39
CA VAL A 302 5.71 21.57 11.60
C VAL A 302 4.65 20.93 12.50
N ASN A 303 3.49 21.58 12.59
CA ASN A 303 2.30 21.03 13.25
C ASN A 303 1.58 20.08 12.29
N ARG A 304 1.93 18.81 12.38
CA ARG A 304 1.39 17.75 11.51
C ARG A 304 -0.09 17.53 11.73
N GLN A 305 -0.58 17.66 12.98
CA GLN A 305 -2.00 17.55 13.28
C GLN A 305 -2.82 18.66 12.59
N GLU A 306 -2.32 19.91 12.59
CA GLU A 306 -2.98 21.02 11.89
C GLU A 306 -3.07 20.74 10.37
N ILE A 307 -2.04 20.12 9.77
CA ILE A 307 -2.07 19.70 8.36
C ILE A 307 -3.16 18.67 8.13
N LEU A 308 -3.21 17.63 8.98
CA LEU A 308 -4.21 16.56 8.90
C LEU A 308 -5.63 17.11 9.04
N ASP A 309 -5.86 17.98 10.04
CA ASP A 309 -7.17 18.58 10.31
C ASP A 309 -7.64 19.46 9.14
N MET A 310 -6.74 20.28 8.59
CA MET A 310 -7.07 21.24 7.52
C MET A 310 -7.28 20.57 6.15
N LEU A 311 -6.48 19.55 5.82
CA LEU A 311 -6.47 18.99 4.47
C LEU A 311 -7.22 17.67 4.34
N SER A 312 -7.44 16.97 5.45
CA SER A 312 -8.05 15.63 5.47
C SER A 312 -9.17 15.50 6.50
N GLY A 313 -9.68 16.62 7.06
CA GLY A 313 -10.75 16.57 8.06
C GLY A 313 -10.39 15.74 9.30
N GLY A 314 -9.12 15.66 9.66
CA GLY A 314 -8.60 14.84 10.76
C GLY A 314 -8.45 13.36 10.44
N ARG A 315 -8.69 12.94 9.19
CA ARG A 315 -8.54 11.54 8.74
C ARG A 315 -7.15 11.27 8.19
N GLY A 316 -6.68 10.05 8.37
CA GLY A 316 -5.32 9.63 8.05
C GLY A 316 -4.53 9.32 9.32
N THR A 317 -3.30 8.88 9.17
CA THR A 317 -2.46 8.47 10.29
C THR A 317 -1.16 9.28 10.31
N LEU A 318 -0.89 9.97 11.42
CA LEU A 318 0.42 10.61 11.61
C LEU A 318 1.51 9.54 11.68
N ILE A 319 2.58 9.72 10.92
CA ILE A 319 3.71 8.80 10.90
C ILE A 319 4.97 9.47 11.49
N ASN A 320 5.83 8.67 12.10
CA ASN A 320 7.02 9.17 12.79
C ASN A 320 8.34 8.71 12.13
N SER A 321 8.23 7.96 11.04
CA SER A 321 9.37 7.44 10.28
C SER A 321 9.02 7.29 8.80
N GLY A 322 9.94 6.76 8.02
CA GLY A 322 9.76 6.48 6.61
C GLY A 322 8.91 5.22 6.31
N MET A 323 8.13 4.72 7.25
CA MET A 323 7.26 3.55 7.10
C MET A 323 5.84 3.88 7.54
N THR A 324 4.84 3.19 7.00
CA THR A 324 3.42 3.36 7.32
C THR A 324 2.88 2.17 8.13
N PRO A 325 1.75 2.34 8.82
CA PRO A 325 1.05 1.24 9.49
C PRO A 325 0.55 0.13 8.55
N GLY A 326 0.54 0.34 7.23
CA GLY A 326 0.25 -0.70 6.23
C GLY A 326 1.19 -1.91 6.32
N LEU A 327 2.40 -1.72 6.87
CA LEU A 327 3.34 -2.78 7.21
C LEU A 327 3.27 -3.09 8.72
N ALA A 328 2.10 -3.45 9.24
CA ALA A 328 1.77 -3.49 10.66
C ALA A 328 2.81 -4.24 11.53
N SER A 329 3.32 -5.38 11.08
CA SER A 329 4.31 -6.18 11.82
C SER A 329 5.64 -5.47 12.00
N TYR A 330 6.05 -4.68 11.00
CA TYR A 330 7.35 -4.00 10.97
C TYR A 330 7.28 -2.55 11.42
N TYR A 331 6.09 -1.95 11.44
CA TYR A 331 5.92 -0.56 11.84
C TYR A 331 6.29 -0.34 13.30
N ASN A 332 7.06 0.71 13.58
CA ASN A 332 7.47 1.07 14.94
C ASN A 332 6.49 2.07 15.55
N ASP A 333 5.44 1.58 16.18
CA ASP A 333 4.41 2.34 16.90
C ASP A 333 4.91 2.95 18.24
N GLY A 334 6.10 2.52 18.72
CA GLY A 334 6.73 3.05 19.92
C GLY A 334 7.43 4.39 19.75
N LEU A 335 7.52 4.95 18.52
CA LEU A 335 8.13 6.26 18.28
C LEU A 335 7.15 7.37 18.70
N ALA A 336 7.54 8.18 19.71
CA ALA A 336 6.66 9.23 20.25
C ALA A 336 6.37 10.39 19.26
N GLY A 337 7.20 10.53 18.21
CA GLY A 337 7.13 11.66 17.29
C GLY A 337 7.71 12.94 17.88
N TYR A 338 7.88 13.93 17.00
CA TYR A 338 8.32 15.27 17.43
C TYR A 338 7.10 16.10 17.85
N GLU A 339 7.12 16.58 19.11
CA GLU A 339 6.11 17.51 19.59
C GLU A 339 6.22 18.85 18.86
N TYR A 340 5.11 19.42 18.42
CA TYR A 340 5.07 20.77 17.87
C TYR A 340 5.44 21.78 18.95
N SER A 341 6.53 22.51 18.75
CA SER A 341 7.01 23.54 19.69
C SER A 341 7.80 24.61 18.94
N VAL A 342 7.19 25.79 18.83
CA VAL A 342 7.80 26.98 18.25
C VAL A 342 9.05 27.38 19.02
N GLU A 343 9.02 27.30 20.35
CA GLU A 343 10.11 27.66 21.24
C GLU A 343 11.32 26.76 21.02
N LYS A 344 11.09 25.43 21.00
CA LYS A 344 12.16 24.46 20.80
C LYS A 344 12.77 24.56 19.40
N ALA A 345 11.94 24.76 18.38
CA ALA A 345 12.39 24.98 17.02
C ALA A 345 13.30 26.23 16.91
N LYS A 346 12.89 27.35 17.50
CA LYS A 346 13.71 28.57 17.53
C LYS A 346 15.03 28.39 18.28
N GLN A 347 15.01 27.66 19.40
CA GLN A 347 16.23 27.36 20.16
C GLN A 347 17.22 26.55 19.30
N LEU A 348 16.75 25.47 18.65
CA LEU A 348 17.59 24.64 17.80
C LEU A 348 18.16 25.40 16.60
N LEU A 349 17.34 26.28 15.96
CA LEU A 349 17.82 27.15 14.88
C LEU A 349 18.87 28.14 15.38
N THR A 350 18.69 28.71 16.57
CA THR A 350 19.67 29.61 17.19
C THR A 350 20.99 28.88 17.48
N ASP A 351 20.92 27.67 18.05
CA ASP A 351 22.07 26.81 18.34
C ASP A 351 22.82 26.38 17.08
N ALA A 352 22.09 26.25 15.96
CA ALA A 352 22.64 25.97 14.64
C ALA A 352 23.19 27.21 13.89
N GLY A 353 23.07 28.43 14.49
CA GLY A 353 23.60 29.66 13.92
C GLY A 353 22.60 30.51 13.14
N TYR A 354 21.31 30.18 13.15
CA TYR A 354 20.24 30.85 12.39
C TYR A 354 19.35 31.76 13.27
N ALA A 355 19.90 32.35 14.33
CA ALA A 355 19.17 33.26 15.24
C ALA A 355 18.51 34.45 14.52
N ASN A 356 19.07 34.90 13.38
CA ASN A 356 18.59 36.04 12.60
C ASN A 356 17.64 35.66 11.45
N GLY A 357 17.20 34.41 11.40
CA GLY A 357 16.34 33.85 10.36
C GLY A 357 17.08 32.92 9.39
N LEU A 358 16.30 32.18 8.64
CA LEU A 358 16.77 31.21 7.66
C LEU A 358 15.89 31.30 6.42
N GLU A 359 16.52 31.29 5.23
CA GLU A 359 15.80 31.18 3.96
C GLU A 359 16.05 29.81 3.32
N ILE A 360 14.98 29.16 2.83
CA ILE A 360 15.07 27.90 2.11
C ILE A 360 14.17 27.88 0.88
N THR A 361 14.46 26.97 -0.04
CA THR A 361 13.57 26.58 -1.15
C THR A 361 12.87 25.27 -0.84
N LEU A 362 11.56 25.23 -1.13
CA LEU A 362 10.72 24.06 -1.01
C LEU A 362 10.22 23.68 -2.40
N THR A 363 10.88 22.71 -3.06
CA THR A 363 10.53 22.24 -4.40
C THR A 363 9.37 21.27 -4.28
N VAL A 364 8.28 21.48 -5.04
CA VAL A 364 7.07 20.68 -4.93
C VAL A 364 6.55 20.30 -6.32
N PRO A 365 6.21 19.01 -6.58
CA PRO A 365 5.61 18.62 -7.85
C PRO A 365 4.21 19.23 -7.99
N SER A 366 4.01 20.06 -9.01
CA SER A 366 2.80 20.86 -9.24
C SER A 366 1.59 20.02 -9.68
N ASN A 367 1.82 18.80 -10.14
CA ASN A 367 0.78 17.86 -10.58
C ASN A 367 -0.06 17.30 -9.43
N TYR A 368 0.43 17.41 -8.20
CA TYR A 368 -0.22 16.86 -6.99
C TYR A 368 -0.67 17.98 -6.06
N GLN A 369 -1.91 18.45 -6.24
CA GLN A 369 -2.46 19.58 -5.49
C GLN A 369 -2.37 19.38 -3.97
N TYR A 370 -2.61 18.15 -3.50
CA TYR A 370 -2.52 17.82 -2.08
C TYR A 370 -1.13 18.11 -1.47
N HIS A 371 -0.06 17.85 -2.21
CA HIS A 371 1.30 18.18 -1.76
C HIS A 371 1.59 19.66 -1.83
N MET A 372 1.01 20.35 -2.81
CA MET A 372 1.08 21.82 -2.91
C MET A 372 0.39 22.50 -1.71
N ASP A 373 -0.80 22.04 -1.34
CA ASP A 373 -1.56 22.56 -0.21
C ASP A 373 -0.82 22.29 1.11
N THR A 374 -0.28 21.08 1.29
CA THR A 374 0.58 20.72 2.43
C THR A 374 1.78 21.67 2.54
N ALA A 375 2.46 21.92 1.42
CA ALA A 375 3.60 22.85 1.39
C ALA A 375 3.21 24.28 1.78
N GLN A 376 2.04 24.78 1.38
CA GLN A 376 1.53 26.09 1.78
C GLN A 376 1.31 26.20 3.29
N VAL A 377 0.69 25.18 3.90
CA VAL A 377 0.52 25.12 5.36
C VAL A 377 1.88 25.12 6.06
N ILE A 378 2.83 24.30 5.61
CA ILE A 378 4.19 24.25 6.16
C ILE A 378 4.88 25.63 6.09
N VAL A 379 4.78 26.34 4.97
CA VAL A 379 5.38 27.68 4.81
C VAL A 379 4.85 28.65 5.87
N GLU A 380 3.53 28.66 6.13
CA GLU A 380 2.95 29.52 7.16
C GLU A 380 3.38 29.11 8.58
N GLN A 381 3.57 27.83 8.84
CA GLN A 381 4.07 27.35 10.13
C GLN A 381 5.54 27.73 10.34
N LEU A 382 6.38 27.59 9.32
CA LEU A 382 7.80 27.92 9.35
C LEU A 382 8.06 29.42 9.62
N LYS A 383 7.20 30.31 9.15
CA LYS A 383 7.27 31.74 9.46
C LYS A 383 7.24 32.02 10.97
N LYS A 384 6.49 31.22 11.76
CA LYS A 384 6.38 31.36 13.21
C LYS A 384 7.73 31.14 13.92
N VAL A 385 8.65 30.42 13.29
CA VAL A 385 9.99 30.11 13.83
C VAL A 385 11.12 30.93 13.17
N GLY A 386 10.78 31.92 12.33
CA GLY A 386 11.75 32.77 11.65
C GLY A 386 12.36 32.17 10.38
N VAL A 387 11.72 31.16 9.80
CA VAL A 387 12.14 30.56 8.53
C VAL A 387 11.26 31.08 7.40
N THR A 388 11.89 31.60 6.34
CA THR A 388 11.24 31.99 5.09
C THR A 388 11.44 30.87 4.08
N ALA A 389 10.38 30.10 3.81
CA ALA A 389 10.40 29.04 2.80
C ALA A 389 9.71 29.54 1.52
N LYS A 390 10.41 29.41 0.38
CA LYS A 390 9.88 29.75 -0.95
C LYS A 390 9.47 28.48 -1.67
N ILE A 391 8.18 28.32 -1.96
CA ILE A 391 7.69 27.21 -2.80
C ILE A 391 8.16 27.43 -4.24
N VAL A 392 8.75 26.37 -4.83
CA VAL A 392 9.15 26.28 -6.22
C VAL A 392 8.37 25.12 -6.84
N PRO A 393 7.21 25.39 -7.47
CA PRO A 393 6.46 24.34 -8.16
C PRO A 393 7.20 23.89 -9.41
N VAL A 394 7.27 22.59 -9.65
CA VAL A 394 7.90 21.99 -10.82
C VAL A 394 7.01 20.88 -11.41
N GLU A 395 7.08 20.69 -12.71
CA GLU A 395 6.42 19.56 -13.36
C GLU A 395 7.03 18.23 -12.90
N TRP A 396 6.24 17.16 -12.91
CA TRP A 396 6.66 15.83 -12.41
C TRP A 396 7.96 15.32 -13.06
N ALA A 397 8.10 15.48 -14.39
CA ALA A 397 9.31 15.08 -15.09
C ALA A 397 10.54 15.84 -14.60
N THR A 398 10.40 17.14 -14.31
CA THR A 398 11.46 17.98 -13.72
C THR A 398 11.76 17.57 -12.29
N TRP A 399 10.72 17.23 -11.49
CA TRP A 399 10.94 16.71 -10.15
C TRP A 399 11.75 15.41 -10.18
N LEU A 400 11.41 14.48 -11.09
CA LEU A 400 12.15 13.22 -11.26
C LEU A 400 13.61 13.45 -11.69
N SER A 401 13.87 14.40 -12.61
CA SER A 401 15.23 14.67 -13.10
C SER A 401 16.07 15.40 -12.07
N ASP A 402 15.55 16.47 -11.49
CA ASP A 402 16.35 17.42 -10.70
C ASP A 402 16.36 17.06 -9.21
N VAL A 403 15.18 16.70 -8.65
CA VAL A 403 15.05 16.37 -7.23
C VAL A 403 15.46 14.91 -6.98
N TYR A 404 14.77 13.97 -7.64
CA TYR A 404 14.93 12.55 -7.34
C TYR A 404 16.27 11.99 -7.83
N LYS A 405 16.63 12.23 -9.09
CA LYS A 405 17.88 11.75 -9.68
C LYS A 405 19.04 12.73 -9.45
N GLY A 406 18.79 14.01 -9.70
CA GLY A 406 19.81 15.07 -9.63
C GLY A 406 20.18 15.49 -8.22
N ARG A 407 19.27 15.29 -7.25
CA ARG A 407 19.42 15.69 -5.83
C ARG A 407 19.70 17.20 -5.68
N ASP A 408 19.28 18.00 -6.68
CA ASP A 408 19.45 19.46 -6.67
C ASP A 408 18.22 20.16 -6.06
N TYR A 409 18.09 20.04 -4.76
CA TYR A 409 17.04 20.67 -3.96
C TYR A 409 17.51 20.83 -2.50
N GLN A 410 16.82 21.65 -1.72
CA GLN A 410 17.02 21.73 -0.27
C GLN A 410 15.97 20.89 0.48
N ALA A 411 14.69 21.13 0.20
CA ALA A 411 13.59 20.35 0.74
C ALA A 411 12.50 20.16 -0.33
N THR A 412 11.71 19.09 -0.21
CA THR A 412 10.58 18.79 -1.10
C THR A 412 9.42 18.19 -0.32
N VAL A 413 8.17 18.51 -0.69
CA VAL A 413 6.98 17.86 -0.15
C VAL A 413 6.41 16.94 -1.23
N VAL A 414 6.34 15.67 -0.91
CA VAL A 414 5.79 14.63 -1.80
C VAL A 414 5.32 13.43 -0.98
N GLY A 415 4.45 12.61 -1.53
CA GLY A 415 4.10 11.29 -1.01
C GLY A 415 4.80 10.22 -1.81
N LEU A 416 5.24 9.16 -1.14
CA LEU A 416 5.86 7.98 -1.74
C LEU A 416 5.11 6.75 -1.26
N ASP A 417 4.62 5.97 -2.19
CA ASP A 417 4.00 4.67 -1.98
C ASP A 417 5.03 3.53 -2.07
N PHE A 418 4.64 2.36 -1.63
CA PHE A 418 5.54 1.22 -1.50
C PHE A 418 4.80 -0.09 -1.73
N ASN A 419 5.55 -1.10 -2.20
CA ASN A 419 5.15 -2.50 -2.08
C ASN A 419 5.17 -2.93 -0.60
N LEU A 420 4.53 -4.06 -0.28
CA LEU A 420 4.50 -4.61 1.08
C LEU A 420 5.81 -5.31 1.50
N ALA A 421 6.94 -4.96 0.88
CA ALA A 421 8.26 -5.38 1.30
C ALA A 421 8.85 -4.30 2.23
N PRO A 422 9.13 -4.59 3.49
CA PRO A 422 9.68 -3.59 4.40
C PRO A 422 11.03 -3.04 3.92
N SER A 423 11.83 -3.84 3.19
CA SER A 423 13.07 -3.37 2.55
C SER A 423 12.81 -2.32 1.47
N ASP A 424 11.74 -2.44 0.69
CA ASP A 424 11.43 -1.49 -0.38
C ASP A 424 11.18 -0.09 0.16
N VAL A 425 10.52 -0.03 1.32
CA VAL A 425 10.21 1.22 2.02
C VAL A 425 11.48 1.95 2.45
N VAL A 426 12.41 1.24 3.11
CA VAL A 426 13.56 1.86 3.77
C VAL A 426 14.86 1.82 2.99
N LYS A 427 14.97 1.03 1.91
CA LYS A 427 16.20 0.91 1.09
C LYS A 427 16.72 2.25 0.58
N ARG A 428 15.80 3.20 0.33
CA ARG A 428 16.15 4.55 -0.14
C ARG A 428 16.93 5.40 0.87
N TYR A 429 17.02 4.96 2.12
CA TYR A 429 17.83 5.60 3.15
C TYR A 429 19.22 4.95 3.29
N ASN A 430 19.46 3.79 2.67
CA ASN A 430 20.79 3.20 2.62
C ASN A 430 21.75 4.12 1.87
N SER A 431 22.93 4.40 2.42
CA SER A 431 23.87 5.39 1.88
C SER A 431 24.35 5.07 0.46
N THR A 432 24.35 3.77 0.08
CA THR A 432 24.78 3.29 -1.25
C THR A 432 23.64 3.16 -2.25
N ALA A 433 22.38 3.36 -1.82
CA ALA A 433 21.23 3.18 -2.68
C ALA A 433 21.16 4.30 -3.75
N SER A 434 20.98 3.92 -5.01
CA SER A 434 20.87 4.87 -6.13
C SER A 434 19.66 5.81 -5.99
N ASN A 435 18.60 5.34 -5.32
CA ASN A 435 17.37 6.08 -5.05
C ASN A 435 17.37 6.84 -3.70
N ASN A 436 18.51 6.94 -3.01
CA ASN A 436 18.68 7.77 -1.82
C ASN A 436 18.77 9.25 -2.22
N PHE A 437 17.65 9.84 -2.60
CA PHE A 437 17.61 11.24 -3.03
C PHE A 437 17.74 12.23 -1.85
N MET A 438 17.51 11.80 -0.61
CA MET A 438 17.69 12.60 0.60
C MET A 438 19.16 12.76 1.00
N ASN A 439 20.08 12.05 0.37
CA ASN A 439 21.50 11.99 0.77
C ASN A 439 21.68 11.63 2.27
N TYR A 440 20.76 10.83 2.80
CA TYR A 440 20.88 10.32 4.17
C TYR A 440 22.10 9.38 4.26
N ASN A 441 22.87 9.52 5.32
CA ASN A 441 24.09 8.74 5.52
C ASN A 441 24.29 8.43 7.00
N ASN A 442 24.09 7.17 7.36
CA ASN A 442 24.28 6.64 8.72
C ASN A 442 24.80 5.19 8.61
N ALA A 443 26.02 4.96 9.07
CA ALA A 443 26.67 3.65 8.98
C ALA A 443 26.00 2.56 9.83
N GLU A 444 25.37 2.95 10.94
CA GLU A 444 24.60 2.00 11.77
C GLU A 444 23.31 1.60 11.08
N PHE A 445 22.64 2.55 10.39
CA PHE A 445 21.50 2.27 9.53
C PHE A 445 21.89 1.25 8.43
N ASP A 446 22.98 1.50 7.70
CA ASP A 446 23.42 0.63 6.61
C ASP A 446 23.72 -0.80 7.11
N THR A 447 24.37 -0.90 8.25
CA THR A 447 24.70 -2.20 8.88
C THR A 447 23.41 -2.92 9.31
N THR A 448 22.48 -2.20 9.94
CA THR A 448 21.21 -2.77 10.40
C THR A 448 20.31 -3.16 9.22
N PHE A 449 20.33 -2.39 8.12
CA PHE A 449 19.60 -2.73 6.91
C PHE A 449 20.12 -4.03 6.28
N ALA A 450 21.44 -4.20 6.17
CA ALA A 450 22.03 -5.45 5.70
C ALA A 450 21.66 -6.65 6.61
N LYS A 451 21.62 -6.43 7.94
CA LYS A 451 21.17 -7.45 8.91
C LYS A 451 19.69 -7.80 8.70
N ALA A 452 18.82 -6.80 8.49
CA ALA A 452 17.39 -7.01 8.27
C ALA A 452 17.12 -7.86 7.02
N LEU A 453 17.80 -7.57 5.91
CA LEU A 453 17.68 -8.34 4.66
C LEU A 453 18.13 -9.80 4.81
N ALA A 454 19.15 -10.07 5.61
CA ALA A 454 19.70 -11.41 5.83
C ALA A 454 18.98 -12.19 6.94
N ALA A 455 18.10 -11.55 7.72
CA ALA A 455 17.43 -12.19 8.85
C ALA A 455 16.42 -13.23 8.35
N VAL A 456 16.58 -14.48 8.77
CA VAL A 456 15.65 -15.59 8.54
C VAL A 456 14.62 -15.68 9.66
N ASP A 457 15.05 -15.39 10.90
CA ASP A 457 14.13 -15.28 12.03
C ASP A 457 13.28 -14.01 11.91
N GLU A 458 11.96 -14.20 11.94
CA GLU A 458 11.01 -13.12 11.74
C GLU A 458 11.07 -12.07 12.86
N GLN A 459 11.33 -12.47 14.11
CA GLN A 459 11.43 -11.55 15.23
C GLN A 459 12.70 -10.69 15.15
N GLU A 460 13.83 -11.29 14.71
CA GLU A 460 15.06 -10.54 14.46
C GLU A 460 14.87 -9.54 13.31
N LYS A 461 14.14 -9.92 12.25
CA LYS A 461 13.78 -9.05 11.13
C LYS A 461 12.93 -7.88 11.58
N ILE A 462 11.84 -8.15 12.30
CA ILE A 462 10.94 -7.11 12.86
C ILE A 462 11.72 -6.13 13.72
N ALA A 463 12.57 -6.63 14.62
CA ALA A 463 13.40 -5.79 15.50
C ALA A 463 14.34 -4.90 14.68
N ALA A 464 15.01 -5.45 13.66
CA ALA A 464 15.90 -4.68 12.81
C ALA A 464 15.15 -3.56 12.03
N TYR A 465 13.96 -3.84 11.47
CA TYR A 465 13.17 -2.79 10.80
C TYR A 465 12.63 -1.73 11.75
N LYS A 466 12.32 -2.07 12.99
CA LYS A 466 11.97 -1.09 14.04
C LYS A 466 13.16 -0.22 14.44
N ASP A 467 14.37 -0.79 14.51
CA ASP A 467 15.60 -0.04 14.75
C ASP A 467 15.92 0.91 13.57
N LEU A 468 15.73 0.48 12.32
CA LEU A 468 15.91 1.37 11.15
C LEU A 468 15.00 2.60 11.22
N GLN A 469 13.74 2.43 11.59
CA GLN A 469 12.80 3.54 11.78
C GLN A 469 13.23 4.45 12.93
N LYS A 470 13.80 3.90 13.99
CA LYS A 470 14.33 4.68 15.11
C LYS A 470 15.51 5.56 14.69
N PHE A 471 16.44 5.07 13.86
CA PHE A 471 17.52 5.92 13.30
C PHE A 471 16.96 7.08 12.47
N LEU A 472 15.98 6.81 11.60
CA LEU A 472 15.36 7.86 10.78
C LEU A 472 14.68 8.93 11.64
N TYR A 473 14.06 8.53 12.73
CA TYR A 473 13.44 9.42 13.69
C TYR A 473 14.49 10.23 14.49
N GLU A 474 15.49 9.59 15.10
CA GLU A 474 16.50 10.25 15.92
C GLU A 474 17.37 11.23 15.12
N ASP A 475 17.71 10.87 13.87
CA ASP A 475 18.46 11.71 12.95
C ASP A 475 17.61 12.80 12.28
N ALA A 476 16.28 12.81 12.52
CA ALA A 476 15.36 13.71 11.84
C ALA A 476 15.60 13.68 10.31
N ALA A 477 15.73 12.50 9.72
CA ALA A 477 16.10 12.34 8.31
C ALA A 477 15.16 13.08 7.37
N SER A 478 13.88 13.23 7.76
CA SER A 478 12.85 14.02 7.11
C SER A 478 11.80 14.46 8.12
N VAL A 479 10.94 15.41 7.76
CA VAL A 479 9.71 15.72 8.53
C VAL A 479 8.63 14.77 8.01
N TYR A 480 8.47 13.62 8.65
CA TYR A 480 7.41 12.67 8.33
C TYR A 480 6.07 13.23 8.78
N ILE A 481 5.08 13.25 7.90
CA ILE A 481 3.80 13.92 8.15
C ILE A 481 2.72 12.89 8.42
N GLN A 482 2.32 12.13 7.39
CA GLN A 482 1.17 11.23 7.48
C GLN A 482 1.19 10.14 6.41
N ASP A 483 0.40 9.10 6.66
CA ASP A 483 -0.22 8.25 5.67
C ASP A 483 -1.65 8.78 5.47
N PRO A 484 -1.98 9.38 4.31
CA PRO A 484 -3.28 9.99 4.07
C PRO A 484 -4.40 8.97 4.06
N ALA A 485 -5.59 9.38 4.46
CA ALA A 485 -6.79 8.55 4.32
C ALA A 485 -7.20 8.41 2.86
N LEU A 486 -7.65 7.20 2.50
CA LEU A 486 -8.36 6.93 1.27
C LEU A 486 -9.86 6.89 1.56
N LEU A 487 -10.63 7.80 0.95
CA LEU A 487 -12.08 7.86 1.12
C LEU A 487 -12.77 7.19 -0.07
N THR A 488 -13.57 6.15 0.23
CA THR A 488 -14.31 5.40 -0.78
C THR A 488 -15.81 5.46 -0.49
N ALA A 489 -16.59 5.88 -1.48
CA ALA A 489 -18.05 5.72 -1.42
C ALA A 489 -18.42 4.27 -1.75
N VAL A 490 -19.14 3.63 -0.87
CA VAL A 490 -19.71 2.28 -1.08
C VAL A 490 -21.22 2.36 -0.88
N SER A 491 -22.01 1.91 -1.86
CA SER A 491 -23.47 1.88 -1.74
C SER A 491 -23.89 1.15 -0.47
N LYS A 492 -24.85 1.70 0.30
CA LYS A 492 -25.37 1.07 1.53
C LYS A 492 -26.02 -0.29 1.31
N GLU A 493 -26.39 -0.59 0.06
CA GLU A 493 -26.93 -1.90 -0.33
C GLU A 493 -25.85 -2.98 -0.39
N LEU A 494 -24.57 -2.59 -0.42
CA LEU A 494 -23.42 -3.49 -0.51
C LEU A 494 -22.80 -3.75 0.87
N GLY A 495 -22.21 -4.93 0.99
CA GLY A 495 -21.31 -5.34 2.06
C GLY A 495 -20.06 -5.96 1.49
N GLY A 496 -19.07 -6.25 2.34
CA GLY A 496 -17.86 -6.97 1.98
C GLY A 496 -16.76 -6.16 1.29
N TYR A 497 -16.97 -4.84 1.06
CA TYR A 497 -15.88 -3.99 0.57
C TYR A 497 -14.75 -3.93 1.60
N THR A 498 -13.53 -4.12 1.14
CA THR A 498 -12.36 -4.21 2.03
C THR A 498 -11.20 -3.42 1.41
N PHE A 499 -10.49 -2.68 2.26
CA PHE A 499 -9.23 -2.05 1.89
C PHE A 499 -8.07 -3.03 1.98
N TYR A 500 -7.10 -2.81 1.13
CA TYR A 500 -5.80 -3.46 1.16
C TYR A 500 -4.72 -2.39 1.34
N PRO A 501 -3.59 -2.69 1.99
CA PRO A 501 -2.48 -1.75 2.09
C PRO A 501 -1.63 -1.70 0.79
N VAL A 502 -2.25 -1.94 -0.33
CA VAL A 502 -1.77 -1.80 -1.70
C VAL A 502 -2.91 -1.33 -2.59
N TYR A 503 -2.60 -0.81 -3.77
CA TYR A 503 -3.63 -0.38 -4.73
C TYR A 503 -4.37 -1.57 -5.33
N VAL A 504 -5.49 -1.93 -4.72
CA VAL A 504 -6.34 -3.06 -5.10
C VAL A 504 -7.81 -2.69 -4.95
N GLN A 505 -8.61 -3.01 -5.95
CA GLN A 505 -10.07 -2.98 -5.92
C GLN A 505 -10.60 -4.41 -5.98
N ASP A 506 -10.52 -5.14 -4.87
CA ASP A 506 -11.02 -6.53 -4.79
C ASP A 506 -12.54 -6.55 -4.70
N MET A 507 -13.18 -7.02 -5.75
CA MET A 507 -14.63 -7.14 -5.84
C MET A 507 -15.13 -8.56 -5.49
N ALA A 508 -14.25 -9.52 -5.23
CA ALA A 508 -14.64 -10.91 -4.99
C ALA A 508 -15.49 -11.08 -3.71
N LEU A 509 -15.19 -10.28 -2.67
CA LEU A 509 -15.89 -10.33 -1.40
C LEU A 509 -17.09 -9.38 -1.32
N VAL A 510 -17.27 -8.52 -2.31
CA VAL A 510 -18.39 -7.57 -2.36
C VAL A 510 -19.69 -8.31 -2.70
N TYR A 511 -20.76 -7.99 -1.96
CA TYR A 511 -22.07 -8.63 -2.11
C TYR A 511 -23.21 -7.64 -1.85
N TYR A 512 -24.40 -7.92 -2.39
CA TYR A 512 -25.62 -7.25 -1.97
C TYR A 512 -26.10 -7.81 -0.63
N LYS A 513 -26.47 -6.93 0.29
CA LYS A 513 -27.13 -7.33 1.56
C LYS A 513 -28.52 -7.87 1.28
N GLU A 514 -28.88 -9.00 1.89
CA GLU A 514 -30.27 -9.49 1.86
C GLU A 514 -31.21 -8.40 2.40
N LYS A 515 -32.35 -8.22 1.70
CA LYS A 515 -33.38 -7.22 2.07
C LYS A 515 -34.23 -7.70 3.24
#